data_d3c0fe1ade068b245ccb7afdc5ce169f
#
_entry.id   d3c0fe1ade068b245ccb7afdc5ce169f
#
_cell.length_a   1.000
_cell.length_b   1.000
_cell.length_c   1.000
_cell.angle_alpha   90.00
_cell.angle_beta   90.00
_cell.angle_gamma   90.00
#
_symmetry.space_group_name_H-M   'P 1'
#
loop_
_entity.id
_entity.type
_entity.pdbx_description
1 polymer ?
#
loop_
_entity_poly.entity_id
_entity_poly.type
_entity_poly.pdbx_seq_one_letter_code
_entity_poly.pdbx_strand_id
1 'polypeptide(L)'
;SETSKTENDLNKIYENEVIFFAVPISAFESVIKKHKKYFKDNHLLIDVLSVKMHPKKIFKKYLKGFKTQALLTHPMFGPDSSKTGFNDLPLIMDQFKADDNNYDFWKNFFVKKGLKVIQMSAQKHDQLAANSQGVTHFIGRMLGELKFAPTPIDSIGTRKLLEVMEQTCNDTWQLFNDLQNFNPYTRSMRIKLGRAYDLLNRKKIIFGIQGGKGSFNEEAIMFHIKKNKIKKFQIKYLYTSEKVLKNLHEGNIDFGLFAIQNAVGGVVEESTHAM
;
A
#
# COMPACT_ATOMS: atom_id res chain seq x y z
N SER A 1 11.46 18.09 -13.74
CA SER A 1 11.49 19.28 -14.60
C SER A 1 10.64 19.00 -15.81
N GLU A 2 9.48 19.63 -15.91
CA GLU A 2 8.77 19.76 -17.18
C GLU A 2 9.61 20.67 -18.08
N THR A 3 10.57 20.09 -18.75
CA THR A 3 11.14 20.73 -19.91
C THR A 3 10.00 20.84 -20.91
N SER A 4 9.71 22.06 -21.34
CA SER A 4 8.79 22.39 -22.43
C SER A 4 9.25 21.70 -23.71
N LYS A 5 8.92 20.40 -23.85
CA LYS A 5 9.09 19.73 -25.13
C LYS A 5 8.08 20.33 -26.09
N THR A 6 8.57 20.81 -27.22
CA THR A 6 7.72 21.32 -28.28
C THR A 6 6.77 20.24 -28.79
N GLU A 7 5.69 20.57 -29.44
CA GLU A 7 4.75 19.59 -30.01
C GLU A 7 5.45 18.63 -30.98
N ASN A 8 6.50 19.10 -31.68
CA ASN A 8 7.36 18.27 -32.53
C ASN A 8 8.15 17.21 -31.75
N ASP A 9 8.61 17.50 -30.54
CA ASP A 9 9.31 16.52 -29.69
C ASP A 9 8.36 15.44 -29.15
N LEU A 10 7.12 15.80 -28.89
CA LEU A 10 6.07 14.84 -28.50
C LEU A 10 5.74 13.90 -29.67
N ASN A 11 5.61 14.41 -30.89
CA ASN A 11 5.34 13.58 -32.08
C ASN A 11 6.42 12.52 -32.26
N LYS A 12 7.71 12.87 -32.12
CA LYS A 12 8.83 11.91 -32.18
C LYS A 12 8.75 10.80 -31.13
N ILE A 13 8.26 11.10 -29.92
CA ILE A 13 8.05 10.07 -28.90
C ILE A 13 7.01 9.06 -29.39
N TYR A 14 5.90 9.53 -29.95
CA TYR A 14 4.76 8.71 -30.38
C TYR A 14 4.89 8.16 -31.81
N GLU A 15 6.04 8.31 -32.46
CA GLU A 15 6.46 7.54 -33.63
C GLU A 15 6.93 6.12 -33.23
N ASN A 16 7.37 5.92 -31.99
CA ASN A 16 7.80 4.62 -31.48
C ASN A 16 6.59 3.76 -31.11
N GLU A 17 6.68 2.46 -31.37
CA GLU A 17 5.61 1.50 -31.06
C GLU A 17 5.47 1.23 -29.56
N VAL A 18 6.56 1.39 -28.80
CA VAL A 18 6.59 1.11 -27.37
C VAL A 18 6.94 2.36 -26.56
N ILE A 19 6.08 2.73 -25.63
CA ILE A 19 6.22 3.93 -24.81
C ILE A 19 6.23 3.57 -23.33
N PHE A 20 7.34 3.88 -22.66
CA PHE A 20 7.47 3.71 -21.21
C PHE A 20 7.07 5.00 -20.49
N PHE A 21 6.23 4.84 -19.47
CA PHE A 21 5.82 5.93 -18.58
C PHE A 21 6.57 5.82 -17.24
N ALA A 22 7.61 6.62 -17.09
CA ALA A 22 8.41 6.78 -15.89
C ALA A 22 8.16 8.20 -15.32
N VAL A 23 6.98 8.43 -14.76
CA VAL A 23 6.53 9.71 -14.23
C VAL A 23 6.09 9.55 -12.76
N PRO A 24 6.03 10.63 -11.97
CA PRO A 24 5.44 10.56 -10.64
C PRO A 24 4.03 9.96 -10.66
N ILE A 25 3.70 9.14 -9.66
CA ILE A 25 2.42 8.43 -9.60
C ILE A 25 1.24 9.42 -9.64
N SER A 26 1.36 10.51 -8.89
CA SER A 26 0.37 11.60 -8.85
C SER A 26 0.19 12.33 -10.19
N ALA A 27 1.22 12.38 -11.03
CA ALA A 27 1.16 13.02 -12.34
C ALA A 27 0.62 12.10 -13.44
N PHE A 28 0.56 10.79 -13.21
CA PHE A 28 0.28 9.80 -14.26
C PHE A 28 -1.06 10.04 -14.98
N GLU A 29 -2.15 10.33 -14.23
CA GLU A 29 -3.45 10.58 -14.86
C GLU A 29 -3.43 11.81 -15.78
N SER A 30 -2.81 12.90 -15.35
CA SER A 30 -2.72 14.13 -16.14
C SER A 30 -1.90 13.92 -17.40
N VAL A 31 -0.80 13.15 -17.31
CA VAL A 31 0.04 12.78 -18.45
C VAL A 31 -0.76 11.94 -19.45
N ILE A 32 -1.40 10.86 -19.01
CA ILE A 32 -2.20 10.01 -19.90
C ILE A 32 -3.34 10.79 -20.55
N LYS A 33 -4.05 11.63 -19.79
CA LYS A 33 -5.14 12.49 -20.31
C LYS A 33 -4.63 13.44 -21.41
N LYS A 34 -3.48 14.10 -21.18
CA LYS A 34 -2.88 15.05 -22.13
C LYS A 34 -2.39 14.36 -23.40
N HIS A 35 -1.82 13.16 -23.25
CA HIS A 35 -1.12 12.46 -24.32
C HIS A 35 -1.99 11.45 -25.09
N LYS A 36 -3.21 11.14 -24.63
CA LYS A 36 -4.07 10.14 -25.30
C LYS A 36 -4.36 10.44 -26.78
N LYS A 37 -4.31 11.72 -27.22
CA LYS A 37 -4.52 12.13 -28.60
C LYS A 37 -3.43 11.62 -29.55
N TYR A 38 -2.26 11.23 -29.02
CA TYR A 38 -1.14 10.68 -29.80
C TYR A 38 -1.11 9.14 -29.81
N PHE A 39 -2.00 8.47 -29.05
CA PHE A 39 -1.99 7.02 -28.99
C PHE A 39 -2.54 6.42 -30.27
N LYS A 40 -1.84 5.41 -30.79
CA LYS A 40 -2.18 4.66 -32.01
C LYS A 40 -2.53 3.22 -31.68
N ASP A 41 -3.22 2.55 -32.57
CA ASP A 41 -3.65 1.14 -32.38
C ASP A 41 -2.48 0.16 -32.23
N ASN A 42 -1.33 0.46 -32.83
CA ASN A 42 -0.11 -0.36 -32.76
C ASN A 42 0.78 -0.03 -31.53
N HIS A 43 0.41 0.93 -30.69
CA HIS A 43 1.22 1.25 -29.52
C HIS A 43 1.05 0.24 -28.40
N LEU A 44 2.17 -0.07 -27.73
CA LEU A 44 2.24 -0.72 -26.44
C LEU A 44 2.70 0.29 -25.39
N LEU A 45 1.84 0.57 -24.41
CA LEU A 45 2.13 1.48 -23.30
C LEU A 45 2.56 0.65 -22.09
N ILE A 46 3.71 0.98 -21.52
CA ILE A 46 4.27 0.28 -20.37
C ILE A 46 4.45 1.29 -19.23
N ASP A 47 3.78 1.08 -18.09
CA ASP A 47 4.06 1.86 -16.90
C ASP A 47 5.14 1.18 -16.04
N VAL A 48 5.95 1.97 -15.34
CA VAL A 48 6.98 1.50 -14.40
C VAL A 48 6.77 2.04 -12.97
N LEU A 49 5.54 2.46 -12.66
CA LEU A 49 5.21 3.07 -11.38
C LEU A 49 5.29 2.05 -10.23
N SER A 50 5.46 2.55 -9.01
CA SER A 50 5.57 1.71 -7.81
C SER A 50 4.22 1.23 -7.24
N VAL A 51 3.09 1.63 -7.83
CA VAL A 51 1.73 1.14 -7.53
C VAL A 51 1.09 0.64 -8.81
N LYS A 52 0.18 -0.34 -8.74
CA LYS A 52 -0.38 -0.98 -9.95
C LYS A 52 -1.88 -0.75 -10.14
N MET A 53 -2.67 -0.68 -9.07
CA MET A 53 -4.12 -0.45 -9.20
C MET A 53 -4.43 0.95 -9.76
N HIS A 54 -3.65 1.95 -9.40
CA HIS A 54 -3.82 3.32 -9.89
C HIS A 54 -3.60 3.42 -11.41
N PRO A 55 -2.44 3.04 -11.99
CA PRO A 55 -2.24 3.06 -13.44
C PRO A 55 -3.22 2.15 -14.17
N LYS A 56 -3.58 0.99 -13.62
CA LYS A 56 -4.62 0.12 -14.20
C LYS A 56 -5.96 0.85 -14.37
N LYS A 57 -6.41 1.56 -13.33
CA LYS A 57 -7.65 2.35 -13.36
C LYS A 57 -7.60 3.44 -14.43
N ILE A 58 -6.46 4.13 -14.54
CA ILE A 58 -6.26 5.23 -15.49
C ILE A 58 -6.23 4.70 -16.92
N PHE A 59 -5.44 3.68 -17.22
CA PHE A 59 -5.43 3.05 -18.53
C PHE A 59 -6.81 2.52 -18.90
N LYS A 60 -7.53 1.83 -17.97
CA LYS A 60 -8.90 1.38 -18.24
C LYS A 60 -9.85 2.52 -18.62
N LYS A 61 -9.70 3.70 -17.98
CA LYS A 61 -10.51 4.89 -18.24
C LYS A 61 -10.20 5.52 -19.60
N TYR A 62 -8.91 5.74 -19.91
CA TYR A 62 -8.49 6.52 -21.05
C TYR A 62 -8.22 5.73 -22.32
N LEU A 63 -8.02 4.41 -22.22
CA LEU A 63 -7.85 3.49 -23.36
C LEU A 63 -9.14 2.75 -23.72
N LYS A 64 -10.29 3.16 -23.17
CA LYS A 64 -11.60 2.61 -23.57
C LYS A 64 -11.87 2.98 -25.03
N GLY A 65 -12.13 1.97 -25.88
CA GLY A 65 -12.36 2.17 -27.32
C GLY A 65 -11.11 2.23 -28.19
N PHE A 66 -9.90 2.25 -27.61
CA PHE A 66 -8.64 2.16 -28.33
C PHE A 66 -8.18 0.70 -28.48
N LYS A 67 -7.55 0.34 -29.57
CA LYS A 67 -6.84 -0.93 -29.73
C LYS A 67 -5.45 -0.91 -29.10
N THR A 68 -4.93 0.26 -28.76
CA THR A 68 -3.67 0.47 -28.02
C THR A 68 -3.55 -0.51 -26.87
N GLN A 69 -2.43 -1.21 -26.79
CA GLN A 69 -2.13 -2.19 -25.75
C GLN A 69 -1.48 -1.55 -24.52
N ALA A 70 -1.55 -2.21 -23.37
CA ALA A 70 -0.89 -1.74 -22.17
C ALA A 70 -0.43 -2.88 -21.26
N LEU A 71 0.82 -2.78 -20.77
CA LEU A 71 1.41 -3.61 -19.72
C LEU A 71 1.57 -2.79 -18.44
N LEU A 72 1.37 -3.44 -17.30
CA LEU A 72 1.67 -2.85 -16.01
C LEU A 72 2.93 -3.51 -15.47
N THR A 73 3.96 -2.72 -15.18
CA THR A 73 5.22 -3.22 -14.65
C THR A 73 5.66 -2.43 -13.42
N HIS A 74 6.41 -3.09 -12.53
CA HIS A 74 7.08 -2.40 -11.43
C HIS A 74 8.47 -3.00 -11.22
N PRO A 75 9.54 -2.33 -11.63
CA PRO A 75 10.90 -2.64 -11.18
C PRO A 75 11.00 -2.43 -9.67
N MET A 76 11.20 -3.53 -8.91
CA MET A 76 11.33 -3.46 -7.44
C MET A 76 12.74 -3.01 -7.02
N PHE A 77 13.35 -2.14 -7.81
CA PHE A 77 14.69 -1.63 -7.61
C PHE A 77 14.81 -0.20 -8.15
N GLY A 78 15.69 0.57 -7.56
CA GLY A 78 16.05 1.90 -8.01
C GLY A 78 17.47 1.95 -8.58
N PRO A 79 17.96 3.16 -8.93
CA PRO A 79 19.31 3.36 -9.45
C PRO A 79 20.40 2.77 -8.55
N ASP A 80 20.24 2.90 -7.23
CA ASP A 80 21.21 2.39 -6.27
C ASP A 80 21.30 0.87 -6.25
N SER A 81 20.15 0.19 -6.30
CA SER A 81 20.09 -1.27 -6.28
C SER A 81 20.55 -1.92 -7.60
N SER A 82 20.54 -1.17 -8.70
CA SER A 82 20.89 -1.67 -10.04
C SER A 82 22.30 -1.27 -10.51
N LYS A 83 23.10 -0.61 -9.66
CA LYS A 83 24.47 -0.19 -10.00
C LYS A 83 25.39 -1.34 -10.45
N THR A 84 25.19 -2.52 -9.88
CA THR A 84 26.00 -3.73 -10.18
C THR A 84 25.39 -4.63 -11.24
N GLY A 85 24.28 -4.21 -11.88
CA GLY A 85 23.56 -4.98 -12.90
C GLY A 85 22.15 -5.35 -12.46
N PHE A 86 21.48 -6.18 -13.27
CA PHE A 86 20.06 -6.53 -13.10
C PHE A 86 19.82 -7.95 -12.59
N ASN A 87 20.88 -8.72 -12.33
CA ASN A 87 20.76 -10.14 -11.98
C ASN A 87 19.91 -10.33 -10.73
N ASP A 88 18.87 -11.17 -10.85
CA ASP A 88 17.91 -11.52 -9.80
C ASP A 88 17.08 -10.37 -9.23
N LEU A 89 17.18 -9.14 -9.78
CA LEU A 89 16.35 -8.04 -9.34
C LEU A 89 14.88 -8.29 -9.76
N PRO A 90 13.93 -8.15 -8.82
CA PRO A 90 12.53 -8.45 -9.11
C PRO A 90 11.89 -7.40 -10.02
N LEU A 91 11.18 -7.86 -11.05
CA LEU A 91 10.30 -7.06 -11.90
C LEU A 91 8.89 -7.66 -11.87
N ILE A 92 7.93 -6.90 -11.40
CA ILE A 92 6.52 -7.32 -11.42
C ILE A 92 5.91 -7.03 -12.78
N MET A 93 5.10 -7.95 -13.31
CA MET A 93 4.36 -7.78 -14.56
C MET A 93 2.91 -8.24 -14.40
N ASP A 94 1.95 -7.39 -14.84
CA ASP A 94 0.52 -7.72 -15.07
C ASP A 94 0.22 -7.49 -16.55
N GLN A 95 -0.26 -8.52 -17.24
CA GLN A 95 -0.56 -8.47 -18.68
C GLN A 95 -1.61 -7.39 -19.02
N PHE A 96 -2.58 -7.21 -18.17
CA PHE A 96 -3.67 -6.23 -18.22
C PHE A 96 -4.38 -6.12 -19.59
N LYS A 97 -3.82 -5.40 -20.57
CA LYS A 97 -4.42 -5.13 -21.90
C LYS A 97 -3.44 -5.44 -23.03
N ALA A 98 -2.40 -6.20 -22.78
CA ALA A 98 -1.49 -6.68 -23.82
C ALA A 98 -1.96 -8.06 -24.33
N ASP A 99 -1.73 -8.33 -25.61
CA ASP A 99 -1.87 -9.67 -26.15
C ASP A 99 -0.72 -10.58 -25.66
N ASP A 100 -0.86 -11.88 -25.90
CA ASP A 100 0.12 -12.88 -25.42
C ASP A 100 1.49 -12.67 -26.10
N ASN A 101 1.53 -12.28 -27.37
CA ASN A 101 2.77 -12.08 -28.11
C ASN A 101 3.60 -10.94 -27.50
N ASN A 102 2.99 -9.78 -27.27
CA ASN A 102 3.65 -8.64 -26.65
C ASN A 102 4.04 -8.93 -25.20
N TYR A 103 3.15 -9.60 -24.45
CA TYR A 103 3.44 -9.96 -23.08
C TYR A 103 4.63 -10.91 -22.97
N ASP A 104 4.65 -12.00 -23.73
CA ASP A 104 5.71 -12.99 -23.72
C ASP A 104 7.03 -12.44 -24.28
N PHE A 105 6.97 -11.57 -25.30
CA PHE A 105 8.16 -10.88 -25.80
C PHE A 105 8.84 -10.08 -24.69
N TRP A 106 8.09 -9.21 -24.00
CA TRP A 106 8.65 -8.34 -22.95
C TRP A 106 9.08 -9.13 -21.73
N LYS A 107 8.33 -10.14 -21.33
CA LYS A 107 8.73 -11.06 -20.26
C LYS A 107 10.08 -11.73 -20.58
N ASN A 108 10.21 -12.30 -21.76
CA ASN A 108 11.44 -12.97 -22.19
C ASN A 108 12.61 -11.98 -22.33
N PHE A 109 12.34 -10.76 -22.82
CA PHE A 109 13.33 -9.71 -22.90
C PHE A 109 13.89 -9.38 -21.51
N PHE A 110 13.04 -9.16 -20.52
CA PHE A 110 13.48 -8.84 -19.16
C PHE A 110 14.22 -10.01 -18.49
N VAL A 111 13.75 -11.24 -18.68
CA VAL A 111 14.46 -12.44 -18.19
C VAL A 111 15.86 -12.55 -18.83
N LYS A 112 15.99 -12.33 -20.14
CA LYS A 112 17.30 -12.31 -20.82
C LYS A 112 18.25 -11.21 -20.31
N LYS A 113 17.71 -10.13 -19.73
CA LYS A 113 18.49 -9.08 -19.07
C LYS A 113 18.89 -9.42 -17.63
N GLY A 114 18.55 -10.61 -17.15
CA GLY A 114 18.86 -11.10 -15.80
C GLY A 114 17.81 -10.79 -14.75
N LEU A 115 16.69 -10.12 -15.12
CA LEU A 115 15.64 -9.78 -14.16
C LEU A 115 14.82 -11.00 -13.75
N LYS A 116 14.45 -11.06 -12.48
CA LYS A 116 13.49 -12.03 -11.95
C LYS A 116 12.07 -11.52 -12.20
N VAL A 117 11.48 -11.94 -13.33
CA VAL A 117 10.11 -11.54 -13.66
C VAL A 117 9.10 -12.31 -12.82
N ILE A 118 8.24 -11.59 -12.12
CA ILE A 118 7.18 -12.12 -11.26
C ILE A 118 5.82 -11.67 -11.80
N GLN A 119 5.04 -12.64 -12.28
CA GLN A 119 3.70 -12.40 -12.82
C GLN A 119 2.69 -12.30 -11.68
N MET A 120 1.95 -11.20 -11.62
CA MET A 120 0.83 -11.06 -10.69
C MET A 120 -0.12 -9.95 -11.10
N SER A 121 -1.36 -10.03 -10.63
CA SER A 121 -2.35 -8.97 -10.87
C SER A 121 -1.99 -7.68 -10.11
N ALA A 122 -2.42 -6.53 -10.64
CA ALA A 122 -2.28 -5.23 -10.00
C ALA A 122 -2.77 -5.20 -8.55
N GLN A 123 -3.89 -5.87 -8.28
CA GLN A 123 -4.45 -5.96 -6.92
C GLN A 123 -3.52 -6.73 -5.98
N LYS A 124 -3.03 -7.91 -6.41
CA LYS A 124 -2.11 -8.73 -5.60
C LYS A 124 -0.81 -7.99 -5.34
N HIS A 125 -0.29 -7.30 -6.37
CA HIS A 125 0.89 -6.46 -6.23
C HIS A 125 0.71 -5.41 -5.12
N ASP A 126 -0.36 -4.59 -5.19
CA ASP A 126 -0.55 -3.49 -4.24
C ASP A 126 -0.81 -3.99 -2.82
N GLN A 127 -1.46 -5.16 -2.66
CA GLN A 127 -1.59 -5.81 -1.35
C GLN A 127 -0.25 -6.22 -0.74
N LEU A 128 0.63 -6.83 -1.54
CA LEU A 128 1.96 -7.24 -1.09
C LEU A 128 2.87 -6.02 -0.86
N ALA A 129 2.88 -5.08 -1.82
CA ALA A 129 3.69 -3.87 -1.74
C ALA A 129 3.36 -3.00 -0.52
N ALA A 130 2.08 -2.91 -0.13
CA ALA A 130 1.69 -2.19 1.08
C ALA A 130 2.33 -2.78 2.34
N ASN A 131 2.46 -4.12 2.41
CA ASN A 131 3.00 -4.82 3.59
C ASN A 131 4.51 -5.13 3.49
N SER A 132 5.18 -4.71 2.42
CA SER A 132 6.63 -4.79 2.23
C SER A 132 7.20 -3.39 2.00
N GLN A 133 7.27 -2.93 0.75
CA GLN A 133 7.80 -1.61 0.38
C GLN A 133 7.12 -0.47 1.16
N GLY A 134 5.77 -0.51 1.29
CA GLY A 134 5.01 0.50 2.03
C GLY A 134 5.40 0.59 3.50
N VAL A 135 5.61 -0.56 4.17
CA VAL A 135 6.12 -0.62 5.55
C VAL A 135 7.55 -0.10 5.61
N THR A 136 8.43 -0.55 4.71
CA THR A 136 9.85 -0.16 4.69
C THR A 136 9.99 1.36 4.56
N HIS A 137 9.31 1.98 3.59
CA HIS A 137 9.34 3.44 3.42
C HIS A 137 8.74 4.18 4.61
N PHE A 138 7.66 3.65 5.21
CA PHE A 138 7.03 4.29 6.35
C PHE A 138 7.94 4.25 7.59
N ILE A 139 8.51 3.09 7.90
CA ILE A 139 9.43 2.92 9.04
C ILE A 139 10.72 3.73 8.84
N GLY A 140 11.30 3.68 7.64
CA GLY A 140 12.53 4.44 7.37
C GLY A 140 12.34 5.95 7.53
N ARG A 141 11.20 6.50 7.02
CA ARG A 141 10.86 7.91 7.25
C ARG A 141 10.58 8.22 8.72
N MET A 142 9.93 7.32 9.45
CA MET A 142 9.71 7.47 10.89
C MET A 142 11.04 7.51 11.66
N LEU A 143 12.02 6.69 11.28
CA LEU A 143 13.37 6.75 11.85
C LEU A 143 14.08 8.06 11.51
N GLY A 144 13.89 8.59 10.29
CA GLY A 144 14.39 9.90 9.89
C GLY A 144 13.80 11.04 10.74
N GLU A 145 12.48 11.05 10.95
CA GLU A 145 11.81 12.02 11.84
C GLU A 145 12.28 11.89 13.30
N LEU A 146 12.57 10.66 13.74
CA LEU A 146 13.17 10.39 15.05
C LEU A 146 14.62 10.92 15.16
N LYS A 147 15.24 11.35 14.03
CA LYS A 147 16.66 11.68 13.94
C LYS A 147 17.56 10.52 14.40
N PHE A 148 17.16 9.31 14.04
CA PHE A 148 17.92 8.10 14.35
C PHE A 148 19.31 8.19 13.73
N ALA A 149 20.35 8.07 14.55
CA ALA A 149 21.74 8.32 14.15
C ALA A 149 22.66 7.19 14.63
N PRO A 150 23.79 6.96 13.94
CA PRO A 150 24.77 5.95 14.35
C PRO A 150 25.40 6.28 15.72
N THR A 151 25.74 5.22 16.45
CA THR A 151 26.41 5.30 17.75
C THR A 151 27.64 4.38 17.80
N PRO A 152 28.58 4.59 18.74
CA PRO A 152 29.75 3.71 18.86
C PRO A 152 29.44 2.25 19.23
N ILE A 153 28.22 1.95 19.70
CA ILE A 153 27.81 0.61 20.18
C ILE A 153 26.80 -0.07 19.26
N ASP A 154 26.72 0.34 18.00
CA ASP A 154 25.73 -0.16 17.06
C ASP A 154 25.87 -1.65 16.78
N SER A 155 24.79 -2.38 17.03
CA SER A 155 24.64 -3.77 16.62
C SER A 155 24.48 -3.90 15.09
N ILE A 156 24.58 -5.13 14.57
CA ILE A 156 24.26 -5.41 13.15
C ILE A 156 22.81 -4.99 12.81
N GLY A 157 21.87 -5.23 13.74
CA GLY A 157 20.47 -4.81 13.56
C GLY A 157 20.32 -3.30 13.44
N THR A 158 21.02 -2.54 14.29
CA THR A 158 21.04 -1.06 14.25
C THR A 158 21.54 -0.55 12.90
N ARG A 159 22.66 -1.10 12.41
CA ARG A 159 23.25 -0.73 11.11
C ARG A 159 22.27 -0.97 9.95
N LYS A 160 21.56 -2.12 9.95
CA LYS A 160 20.53 -2.40 8.93
C LYS A 160 19.36 -1.42 8.97
N LEU A 161 18.95 -0.96 10.16
CA LEU A 161 17.92 0.07 10.28
C LEU A 161 18.41 1.42 9.74
N LEU A 162 19.66 1.78 9.98
CA LEU A 162 20.29 2.99 9.41
C LEU A 162 20.33 2.91 7.88
N GLU A 163 20.71 1.77 7.31
CA GLU A 163 20.69 1.54 5.85
C GLU A 163 19.27 1.71 5.27
N VAL A 164 18.25 1.15 5.92
CA VAL A 164 16.84 1.32 5.50
C VAL A 164 16.42 2.78 5.58
N MET A 165 16.77 3.46 6.66
CA MET A 165 16.46 4.88 6.84
C MET A 165 17.13 5.73 5.75
N GLU A 166 18.42 5.54 5.50
CA GLU A 166 19.18 6.25 4.48
C GLU A 166 18.56 6.04 3.10
N GLN A 167 18.34 4.80 2.69
CA GLN A 167 17.73 4.47 1.41
C GLN A 167 16.38 5.16 1.22
N THR A 168 15.50 5.11 2.21
CA THR A 168 14.14 5.65 2.09
C THR A 168 14.09 7.17 2.26
N CYS A 169 15.02 7.77 3.01
CA CYS A 169 15.12 9.22 3.19
C CYS A 169 15.80 9.92 2.00
N ASN A 170 16.58 9.21 1.19
CA ASN A 170 17.13 9.72 -0.08
C ASN A 170 16.05 9.88 -1.15
N ASP A 171 14.95 9.15 -1.06
CA ASP A 171 13.79 9.33 -1.93
C ASP A 171 13.10 10.67 -1.68
N THR A 172 12.42 11.20 -2.71
CA THR A 172 11.66 12.44 -2.56
C THR A 172 10.44 12.26 -1.65
N TRP A 173 10.01 13.32 -0.96
CA TRP A 173 8.74 13.32 -0.23
C TRP A 173 7.54 13.06 -1.15
N GLN A 174 7.62 13.45 -2.42
CA GLN A 174 6.59 13.16 -3.41
C GLN A 174 6.43 11.65 -3.60
N LEU A 175 7.53 10.92 -3.81
CA LEU A 175 7.50 9.46 -3.97
C LEU A 175 6.91 8.79 -2.72
N PHE A 176 7.35 9.20 -1.53
CA PHE A 176 6.79 8.69 -0.28
C PHE A 176 5.28 8.92 -0.19
N ASN A 177 4.82 10.15 -0.41
CA ASN A 177 3.41 10.50 -0.35
C ASN A 177 2.60 9.73 -1.41
N ASP A 178 3.13 9.63 -2.61
CA ASP A 178 2.49 8.90 -3.70
C ASP A 178 2.33 7.41 -3.37
N LEU A 179 3.38 6.74 -2.88
CA LEU A 179 3.32 5.35 -2.42
C LEU A 179 2.26 5.14 -1.34
N GLN A 180 2.18 6.09 -0.39
CA GLN A 180 1.28 5.99 0.76
C GLN A 180 -0.18 6.35 0.43
N ASN A 181 -0.45 7.11 -0.63
CA ASN A 181 -1.78 7.59 -0.95
C ASN A 181 -2.43 6.87 -2.14
N PHE A 182 -1.63 6.44 -3.13
CA PHE A 182 -2.17 5.79 -4.35
C PHE A 182 -2.24 4.27 -4.26
N ASN A 183 -1.61 3.63 -3.26
CA ASN A 183 -1.85 2.23 -2.94
C ASN A 183 -3.02 2.14 -1.93
N PRO A 184 -4.17 1.52 -2.29
CA PRO A 184 -5.36 1.50 -1.43
C PRO A 184 -5.18 0.72 -0.12
N TYR A 185 -4.14 -0.11 0.00
CA TYR A 185 -3.89 -0.95 1.17
C TYR A 185 -2.96 -0.34 2.21
N THR A 186 -2.23 0.74 1.88
CA THR A 186 -1.27 1.38 2.80
C THR A 186 -1.95 2.05 4.00
N ARG A 187 -3.18 2.58 3.84
CA ARG A 187 -3.95 3.11 4.99
C ARG A 187 -4.16 2.03 6.05
N SER A 188 -4.60 0.84 5.64
CA SER A 188 -4.79 -0.29 6.57
C SER A 188 -3.48 -0.73 7.20
N MET A 189 -2.40 -0.74 6.45
CA MET A 189 -1.05 -1.03 6.95
C MET A 189 -0.64 -0.05 8.05
N ARG A 190 -0.78 1.27 7.83
CA ARG A 190 -0.45 2.30 8.84
C ARG A 190 -1.27 2.15 10.12
N ILE A 191 -2.56 1.85 10.00
CA ILE A 191 -3.42 1.57 11.17
C ILE A 191 -2.89 0.36 11.95
N LYS A 192 -2.47 -0.70 11.27
CA LYS A 192 -1.89 -1.90 11.92
C LYS A 192 -0.56 -1.57 12.62
N LEU A 193 0.30 -0.75 12.01
CA LEU A 193 1.55 -0.29 12.64
C LEU A 193 1.27 0.54 13.90
N GLY A 194 0.32 1.48 13.84
CA GLY A 194 -0.08 2.25 15.02
C GLY A 194 -0.59 1.36 16.16
N ARG A 195 -1.44 0.38 15.83
CA ARG A 195 -1.93 -0.61 16.82
C ARG A 195 -0.77 -1.44 17.41
N ALA A 196 0.18 -1.89 16.59
CA ALA A 196 1.33 -2.63 17.08
C ALA A 196 2.19 -1.77 18.03
N TYR A 197 2.43 -0.50 17.68
CA TYR A 197 3.09 0.46 18.57
C TYR A 197 2.36 0.60 19.90
N ASP A 198 1.05 0.82 19.86
CA ASP A 198 0.22 0.95 21.05
C ASP A 198 0.28 -0.31 21.94
N LEU A 199 0.21 -1.50 21.35
CA LEU A 199 0.29 -2.77 22.07
C LEU A 199 1.65 -2.96 22.75
N LEU A 200 2.74 -2.55 22.10
CA LEU A 200 4.08 -2.62 22.67
C LEU A 200 4.28 -1.60 23.80
N ASN A 201 3.70 -0.42 23.66
CA ASN A 201 3.83 0.67 24.63
C ASN A 201 2.91 0.49 25.84
N ARG A 202 1.80 -0.23 25.69
CA ARG A 202 0.83 -0.44 26.76
C ARG A 202 1.20 -1.60 27.66
N LYS A 203 1.06 -1.39 28.97
CA LYS A 203 1.24 -2.46 29.97
C LYS A 203 0.11 -3.50 29.92
N LYS A 204 -1.07 -3.18 29.33
CA LYS A 204 -2.26 -4.03 29.25
C LYS A 204 -3.16 -3.64 28.06
N ILE A 205 -3.87 -4.64 27.51
CA ILE A 205 -4.90 -4.44 26.46
C ILE A 205 -6.18 -3.94 27.12
N ILE A 206 -6.80 -2.90 26.56
CA ILE A 206 -8.05 -2.33 27.09
C ILE A 206 -9.20 -2.73 26.16
N PHE A 207 -10.15 -3.48 26.68
CA PHE A 207 -11.40 -3.84 26.02
C PHE A 207 -12.52 -2.92 26.48
N GLY A 208 -13.22 -2.26 25.55
CA GLY A 208 -14.45 -1.54 25.83
C GLY A 208 -15.67 -2.38 25.47
N ILE A 209 -16.62 -2.52 26.36
CA ILE A 209 -17.82 -3.32 26.11
C ILE A 209 -19.09 -2.52 26.34
N GLN A 210 -20.12 -2.77 25.51
CA GLN A 210 -21.48 -2.33 25.77
C GLN A 210 -22.02 -3.09 26.99
N GLY A 211 -22.77 -2.39 27.84
CA GLY A 211 -23.33 -2.93 29.07
C GLY A 211 -22.38 -2.80 30.27
N GLY A 212 -22.84 -3.33 31.40
CA GLY A 212 -22.15 -3.30 32.67
C GLY A 212 -21.54 -4.66 33.06
N LYS A 213 -21.05 -4.75 34.28
CA LYS A 213 -20.58 -5.99 34.88
C LYS A 213 -21.71 -7.02 34.94
N GLY A 214 -21.41 -8.28 34.57
CA GLY A 214 -22.40 -9.36 34.51
C GLY A 214 -23.21 -9.39 33.20
N SER A 215 -22.89 -8.55 32.21
CA SER A 215 -23.56 -8.55 30.90
C SER A 215 -23.08 -9.71 30.03
N PHE A 216 -23.90 -10.11 29.02
CA PHE A 216 -23.50 -11.06 27.98
C PHE A 216 -22.23 -10.62 27.23
N ASN A 217 -22.04 -9.32 27.06
CA ASN A 217 -20.84 -8.78 26.42
C ASN A 217 -19.59 -8.99 27.29
N GLU A 218 -19.71 -8.95 28.62
CA GLU A 218 -18.60 -9.32 29.52
C GLU A 218 -18.27 -10.80 29.40
N GLU A 219 -19.26 -11.67 29.38
CA GLU A 219 -19.04 -13.10 29.20
C GLU A 219 -18.36 -13.41 27.87
N ALA A 220 -18.84 -12.79 26.78
CA ALA A 220 -18.26 -12.94 25.46
C ALA A 220 -16.81 -12.47 25.37
N ILE A 221 -16.48 -11.31 25.99
CA ILE A 221 -15.10 -10.82 25.99
C ILE A 221 -14.18 -11.66 26.85
N MET A 222 -14.67 -12.17 27.98
CA MET A 222 -13.90 -13.07 28.84
C MET A 222 -13.60 -14.39 28.12
N PHE A 223 -14.58 -14.93 27.36
CA PHE A 223 -14.35 -16.09 26.49
C PHE A 223 -13.25 -15.81 25.46
N HIS A 224 -13.32 -14.66 24.78
CA HIS A 224 -12.30 -14.23 23.80
C HIS A 224 -10.91 -14.13 24.42
N ILE A 225 -10.80 -13.48 25.59
CA ILE A 225 -9.56 -13.31 26.34
C ILE A 225 -8.94 -14.68 26.71
N LYS A 226 -9.77 -15.59 27.22
CA LYS A 226 -9.34 -16.95 27.59
C LYS A 226 -8.88 -17.75 26.37
N LYS A 227 -9.67 -17.75 25.29
CA LYS A 227 -9.37 -18.46 24.04
C LYS A 227 -8.05 -17.99 23.42
N ASN A 228 -7.77 -16.69 23.47
CA ASN A 228 -6.56 -16.09 22.90
C ASN A 228 -5.40 -15.96 23.91
N LYS A 229 -5.53 -16.53 25.12
CA LYS A 229 -4.50 -16.54 26.17
C LYS A 229 -3.97 -15.14 26.53
N ILE A 230 -4.83 -14.11 26.52
CA ILE A 230 -4.47 -12.73 26.81
C ILE A 230 -4.26 -12.59 28.33
N LYS A 231 -3.02 -12.33 28.75
CA LYS A 231 -2.65 -12.34 30.20
C LYS A 231 -2.80 -10.96 30.85
N LYS A 232 -2.63 -9.87 30.12
CA LYS A 232 -2.69 -8.50 30.65
C LYS A 232 -3.77 -7.71 29.94
N PHE A 233 -4.89 -7.48 30.61
CA PHE A 233 -6.01 -6.76 30.05
C PHE A 233 -6.73 -5.91 31.08
N GLN A 234 -7.57 -5.01 30.60
CA GLN A 234 -8.56 -4.23 31.38
C GLN A 234 -9.87 -4.20 30.60
N ILE A 235 -11.00 -4.35 31.29
CA ILE A 235 -12.32 -4.15 30.70
C ILE A 235 -12.83 -2.79 31.14
N LYS A 236 -13.30 -1.97 30.18
CA LYS A 236 -14.06 -0.73 30.38
C LYS A 236 -15.53 -0.97 30.03
N TYR A 237 -16.41 -0.79 30.99
CA TYR A 237 -17.86 -0.88 30.82
C TYR A 237 -18.38 0.46 30.29
N LEU A 238 -18.75 0.51 29.02
CA LEU A 238 -19.12 1.75 28.32
C LEU A 238 -20.64 1.90 28.13
N TYR A 239 -21.39 0.87 28.51
CA TYR A 239 -22.85 0.82 28.55
C TYR A 239 -23.55 0.88 27.18
N THR A 240 -23.13 1.75 26.27
CA THR A 240 -23.75 1.97 24.94
C THR A 240 -22.78 1.63 23.83
N SER A 241 -23.29 1.18 22.67
CA SER A 241 -22.52 0.91 21.46
C SER A 241 -21.87 2.19 20.91
N GLU A 242 -22.56 3.33 20.98
CA GLU A 242 -22.02 4.64 20.59
C GLU A 242 -20.75 5.00 21.39
N LYS A 243 -20.80 4.83 22.73
CA LYS A 243 -19.63 5.08 23.59
C LYS A 243 -18.48 4.11 23.29
N VAL A 244 -18.77 2.84 22.96
CA VAL A 244 -17.75 1.88 22.54
C VAL A 244 -17.05 2.36 21.28
N LEU A 245 -17.81 2.74 20.25
CA LEU A 245 -17.25 3.24 19.00
C LEU A 245 -16.49 4.55 19.18
N LYS A 246 -17.03 5.51 19.94
CA LYS A 246 -16.36 6.77 20.27
C LYS A 246 -15.01 6.52 20.95
N ASN A 247 -14.98 5.70 22.00
CA ASN A 247 -13.74 5.39 22.71
C ASN A 247 -12.73 4.63 21.84
N LEU A 248 -13.21 3.80 20.89
CA LEU A 248 -12.35 3.12 19.91
C LEU A 248 -11.71 4.11 18.94
N HIS A 249 -12.48 5.08 18.43
CA HIS A 249 -11.98 6.14 17.54
C HIS A 249 -11.00 7.08 18.25
N GLU A 250 -11.27 7.41 19.50
CA GLU A 250 -10.39 8.26 20.33
C GLU A 250 -9.14 7.52 20.82
N GLY A 251 -9.04 6.20 20.60
CA GLY A 251 -7.90 5.39 21.06
C GLY A 251 -7.88 5.13 22.56
N ASN A 252 -8.98 5.34 23.27
CA ASN A 252 -9.12 5.10 24.70
C ASN A 252 -9.31 3.61 25.06
N ILE A 253 -9.64 2.79 24.07
CA ILE A 253 -9.73 1.32 24.12
C ILE A 253 -9.07 0.72 22.88
N ASP A 254 -8.59 -0.53 22.98
CA ASP A 254 -7.95 -1.25 21.90
C ASP A 254 -8.94 -2.04 21.06
N PHE A 255 -9.97 -2.58 21.72
CA PHE A 255 -11.03 -3.40 21.11
C PHE A 255 -12.38 -3.00 21.70
N GLY A 256 -13.37 -2.92 20.83
CA GLY A 256 -14.76 -2.68 21.19
C GLY A 256 -15.60 -3.95 20.98
N LEU A 257 -16.49 -4.26 21.92
CA LEU A 257 -17.48 -5.32 21.80
C LEU A 257 -18.87 -4.79 22.13
N PHE A 258 -19.82 -4.99 21.21
CA PHE A 258 -21.23 -4.71 21.41
C PHE A 258 -22.09 -5.67 20.62
N ALA A 259 -23.32 -5.91 21.06
CA ALA A 259 -24.26 -6.79 20.42
C ALA A 259 -24.95 -6.09 19.23
N ILE A 260 -25.02 -6.75 18.07
CA ILE A 260 -25.77 -6.30 16.90
C ILE A 260 -27.16 -6.94 16.87
N GLN A 261 -27.24 -8.19 17.34
CA GLN A 261 -28.48 -8.96 17.36
C GLN A 261 -28.52 -9.85 18.62
N ASN A 262 -29.70 -10.03 19.16
CA ASN A 262 -29.91 -10.97 20.24
C ASN A 262 -31.02 -12.01 19.84
N ALA A 263 -30.90 -13.23 20.36
CA ALA A 263 -31.74 -14.34 19.92
C ALA A 263 -33.25 -14.16 20.28
N VAL A 264 -33.57 -13.35 21.29
CA VAL A 264 -34.95 -13.13 21.77
C VAL A 264 -35.48 -11.77 21.32
N GLY A 265 -34.65 -10.71 21.40
CA GLY A 265 -35.05 -9.33 21.11
C GLY A 265 -34.79 -8.85 19.68
N GLY A 266 -34.21 -9.70 18.82
CA GLY A 266 -33.89 -9.31 17.45
C GLY A 266 -32.70 -8.34 17.31
N VAL A 267 -32.78 -7.43 16.34
CA VAL A 267 -31.73 -6.44 16.06
C VAL A 267 -31.65 -5.41 17.19
N VAL A 268 -30.43 -5.10 17.62
CA VAL A 268 -30.18 -4.04 18.61
C VAL A 268 -30.09 -2.70 17.85
N GLU A 269 -31.20 -1.96 17.79
CA GLU A 269 -31.31 -0.71 17.02
C GLU A 269 -30.23 0.32 17.39
N GLU A 270 -29.93 0.48 18.68
CA GLU A 270 -28.84 1.35 19.15
C GLU A 270 -27.50 1.04 18.48
N SER A 271 -27.19 -0.26 18.29
CA SER A 271 -25.92 -0.69 17.69
C SER A 271 -25.90 -0.47 16.18
N THR A 272 -27.03 -0.64 15.50
CA THR A 272 -27.15 -0.37 14.07
C THR A 272 -27.11 1.13 13.74
N HIS A 273 -27.63 1.98 14.60
CA HIS A 273 -27.55 3.43 14.43
C HIS A 273 -26.15 3.98 14.74
N ALA A 274 -25.38 3.31 15.59
CA ALA A 274 -24.03 3.73 15.97
C ALA A 274 -22.96 3.38 14.92
N MET A 275 -23.24 2.44 14.01
CA MET A 275 -22.34 2.02 12.91
C MET A 275 -22.48 2.89 11.68
#